data_69da7c3242c23d265def54c1ac03d952
#
_entry.id   69da7c3242c23d265def54c1ac03d952
#
_cell.length_a   1.000
_cell.length_b   1.000
_cell.length_c   1.000
_cell.angle_alpha   90.00
_cell.angle_beta   90.00
_cell.angle_gamma   90.00
#
_symmetry.space_group_name_H-M   'P 1'
#
loop_
_entity.id
_entity.type
_entity.pdbx_description
1 polymer ?
#
loop_
_entity_poly.entity_id
_entity_poly.type
_entity_poly.pdbx_seq_one_letter_code
_entity_poly.pdbx_strand_id
1 'polypeptide(L)'
;MDYYTCLKNQVFSQNDFKLVPIRYEDRFKIMQWRNEQIFHLRQHQLLTKSDQENYFNKTISKLFNESSPSQLLFSFLENNICIGYGGLVHINWIDKHAEISFIMNTSLEEEDFNKNWSNYLKLIERVAFSELSLHKIFTYAFDLRPQLYEAIELCGFKQDAVLTGHCMIDGEYKNVVLHSKFNSFN
;
A
#
# COMPACT_ATOMS: atom_id res chain seq x y z
N MET A 1 2.47 -8.02 -20.06
CA MET A 1 2.68 -7.42 -18.74
C MET A 1 1.68 -6.29 -18.65
N ASP A 2 0.83 -6.31 -17.64
CA ASP A 2 -0.15 -5.24 -17.43
C ASP A 2 0.59 -3.94 -17.10
N TYR A 3 0.05 -2.79 -17.52
CA TYR A 3 0.66 -1.48 -17.30
C TYR A 3 -0.41 -0.43 -17.04
N TYR A 4 -0.11 0.52 -16.18
CA TYR A 4 -0.98 1.66 -15.91
C TYR A 4 -0.79 2.74 -16.97
N THR A 5 -1.85 3.10 -17.69
CA THR A 5 -1.79 4.14 -18.74
C THR A 5 -1.41 5.52 -18.20
N CYS A 6 -1.68 5.78 -16.92
CA CYS A 6 -1.35 7.05 -16.26
C CYS A 6 0.12 7.17 -15.81
N LEU A 7 0.93 6.10 -15.91
CA LEU A 7 2.34 6.10 -15.52
C LEU A 7 3.25 6.06 -16.75
N LYS A 8 4.31 6.86 -16.73
CA LYS A 8 5.39 6.81 -17.75
C LYS A 8 6.28 5.59 -17.52
N ASN A 9 6.64 5.35 -16.24
CA ASN A 9 7.46 4.22 -15.83
C ASN A 9 6.59 3.18 -15.13
N GLN A 10 6.79 1.89 -15.47
CA GLN A 10 6.01 0.79 -14.87
C GLN A 10 6.80 0.02 -13.80
N VAL A 11 8.12 0.23 -13.74
CA VAL A 11 9.02 -0.48 -12.83
C VAL A 11 9.83 0.55 -12.05
N PHE A 12 9.74 0.45 -10.74
CA PHE A 12 10.52 1.29 -9.81
C PHE A 12 11.44 0.37 -9.01
N SER A 13 12.74 0.56 -9.14
CA SER A 13 13.74 -0.34 -8.55
C SER A 13 14.70 0.41 -7.63
N GLN A 14 15.10 -0.25 -6.55
CA GLN A 14 16.16 0.17 -5.65
C GLN A 14 16.86 -1.07 -5.06
N ASN A 15 18.14 -1.25 -5.34
CA ASN A 15 18.88 -2.47 -5.03
C ASN A 15 18.12 -3.71 -5.52
N ASP A 16 17.89 -4.68 -4.66
CA ASP A 16 17.18 -5.93 -4.98
C ASP A 16 15.64 -5.79 -4.96
N PHE A 17 15.12 -4.61 -4.57
CA PHE A 17 13.70 -4.34 -4.44
C PHE A 17 13.11 -3.69 -5.68
N LYS A 18 11.85 -4.07 -5.99
CA LYS A 18 11.09 -3.50 -7.11
C LYS A 18 9.62 -3.36 -6.77
N LEU A 19 9.00 -2.29 -7.28
CA LEU A 19 7.56 -2.21 -7.50
C LEU A 19 7.29 -2.42 -8.99
N VAL A 20 6.38 -3.32 -9.29
CA VAL A 20 5.83 -3.54 -10.64
C VAL A 20 4.30 -3.48 -10.55
N PRO A 21 3.57 -3.12 -11.62
CA PRO A 21 2.11 -3.21 -11.60
C PRO A 21 1.66 -4.55 -11.01
N ILE A 22 0.61 -4.53 -10.20
CA ILE A 22 0.16 -5.73 -9.48
C ILE A 22 0.00 -6.91 -10.44
N ARG A 23 0.64 -8.05 -10.15
CA ARG A 23 0.69 -9.19 -11.04
C ARG A 23 -0.43 -10.18 -10.73
N TYR A 24 -1.07 -10.69 -11.76
CA TYR A 24 -2.14 -11.68 -11.64
C TYR A 24 -1.68 -12.98 -10.97
N GLU A 25 -0.44 -13.42 -11.22
CA GLU A 25 0.14 -14.60 -10.59
C GLU A 25 0.29 -14.48 -9.07
N ASP A 26 0.39 -13.28 -8.51
CA ASP A 26 0.55 -13.05 -7.08
C ASP A 26 -0.78 -13.07 -6.30
N ARG A 27 -1.94 -13.08 -6.99
CA ARG A 27 -3.27 -12.89 -6.38
C ARG A 27 -3.57 -13.79 -5.19
N PHE A 28 -3.15 -15.06 -5.24
CA PHE A 28 -3.44 -15.99 -4.14
C PHE A 28 -2.50 -15.85 -2.96
N LYS A 29 -1.24 -15.45 -3.18
CA LYS A 29 -0.35 -15.04 -2.09
C LYS A 29 -0.90 -13.81 -1.38
N ILE A 30 -1.32 -12.81 -2.16
CA ILE A 30 -1.95 -11.59 -1.64
C ILE A 30 -3.20 -11.93 -0.81
N MET A 31 -4.07 -12.81 -1.32
CA MET A 31 -5.24 -13.29 -0.58
C MET A 31 -4.85 -13.93 0.75
N GLN A 32 -3.84 -14.82 0.73
CA GLN A 32 -3.35 -15.47 1.93
C GLN A 32 -2.86 -14.46 2.96
N TRP A 33 -1.98 -13.55 2.59
CA TRP A 33 -1.46 -12.53 3.50
C TRP A 33 -2.54 -11.61 4.05
N ARG A 34 -3.52 -11.24 3.22
CA ARG A 34 -4.69 -10.47 3.69
C ARG A 34 -5.50 -11.21 4.72
N ASN A 35 -5.72 -12.50 4.53
CA ASN A 35 -6.48 -13.32 5.46
C ASN A 35 -5.74 -13.55 6.77
N GLU A 36 -4.42 -13.75 6.72
CA GLU A 36 -3.57 -13.88 7.91
C GLU A 36 -3.49 -12.60 8.73
N GLN A 37 -3.58 -11.43 8.08
CA GLN A 37 -3.45 -10.11 8.68
C GLN A 37 -4.77 -9.36 8.82
N ILE A 38 -5.90 -10.06 8.76
CA ILE A 38 -7.25 -9.47 8.77
C ILE A 38 -7.50 -8.55 9.98
N PHE A 39 -6.86 -8.80 11.10
CA PHE A 39 -7.03 -8.09 12.36
C PHE A 39 -6.68 -6.58 12.30
N HIS A 40 -5.85 -6.18 11.33
CA HIS A 40 -5.50 -4.77 11.15
C HIS A 40 -5.93 -4.19 9.79
N LEU A 41 -6.80 -4.90 9.07
CA LEU A 41 -7.30 -4.47 7.77
C LEU A 41 -8.77 -4.06 7.85
N ARG A 42 -9.19 -3.22 6.91
CA ARG A 42 -10.63 -2.91 6.70
C ARG A 42 -11.31 -4.05 5.94
N GLN A 43 -11.11 -5.28 6.40
CA GLN A 43 -11.65 -6.50 5.82
C GLN A 43 -12.49 -7.22 6.88
N HIS A 44 -13.76 -7.49 6.58
CA HIS A 44 -14.71 -8.02 7.56
C HIS A 44 -14.82 -9.54 7.54
N GLN A 45 -14.31 -10.20 6.51
CA GLN A 45 -14.38 -11.65 6.36
C GLN A 45 -13.17 -12.17 5.56
N LEU A 46 -12.88 -13.46 5.70
CA LEU A 46 -11.84 -14.11 4.92
C LEU A 46 -12.21 -14.11 3.43
N LEU A 47 -11.24 -13.80 2.60
CA LEU A 47 -11.38 -13.86 1.14
C LEU A 47 -11.26 -15.31 0.67
N THR A 48 -12.14 -15.70 -0.24
CA THR A 48 -12.04 -16.95 -0.99
C THR A 48 -11.24 -16.76 -2.27
N LYS A 49 -10.81 -17.85 -2.90
CA LYS A 49 -10.16 -17.80 -4.22
C LYS A 49 -11.05 -17.12 -5.25
N SER A 50 -12.35 -17.39 -5.22
CA SER A 50 -13.33 -16.78 -6.13
C SER A 50 -13.45 -15.28 -5.94
N ASP A 51 -13.45 -14.80 -4.68
CA ASP A 51 -13.48 -13.36 -4.40
C ASP A 51 -12.24 -12.68 -4.96
N GLN A 52 -11.08 -13.27 -4.75
CA GLN A 52 -9.81 -12.72 -5.21
C GLN A 52 -9.72 -12.72 -6.75
N GLU A 53 -10.14 -13.79 -7.42
CA GLU A 53 -10.19 -13.83 -8.89
C GLU A 53 -11.17 -12.80 -9.46
N ASN A 54 -12.35 -12.69 -8.86
CA ASN A 54 -13.33 -11.67 -9.25
C ASN A 54 -12.80 -10.25 -9.08
N TYR A 55 -12.08 -9.97 -7.97
CA TYR A 55 -11.47 -8.67 -7.74
C TYR A 55 -10.42 -8.33 -8.82
N PHE A 56 -9.54 -9.27 -9.13
CA PHE A 56 -8.54 -9.06 -10.18
C PHE A 56 -9.16 -8.88 -11.56
N ASN A 57 -10.13 -9.72 -11.92
CA ASN A 57 -10.77 -9.68 -13.23
C ASN A 57 -11.70 -8.48 -13.44
N LYS A 58 -12.39 -8.01 -12.39
CA LYS A 58 -13.42 -6.97 -12.51
C LYS A 58 -12.96 -5.59 -12.05
N THR A 59 -12.03 -5.52 -11.10
CA THR A 59 -11.55 -4.26 -10.52
C THR A 59 -10.16 -3.93 -11.02
N ILE A 60 -9.17 -4.78 -10.74
CA ILE A 60 -7.78 -4.50 -11.09
C ILE A 60 -7.59 -4.30 -12.59
N SER A 61 -8.20 -5.17 -13.42
CA SER A 61 -8.09 -5.09 -14.88
C SER A 61 -8.56 -3.74 -15.47
N LYS A 62 -9.51 -3.09 -14.83
CA LYS A 62 -10.02 -1.78 -15.28
C LYS A 62 -9.06 -0.64 -14.94
N LEU A 63 -8.43 -0.71 -13.76
CA LEU A 63 -7.52 0.34 -13.27
C LEU A 63 -6.34 0.58 -14.21
N PHE A 64 -5.89 -0.46 -14.92
CA PHE A 64 -4.79 -0.34 -15.86
C PHE A 64 -5.08 0.63 -17.02
N ASN A 65 -6.33 0.74 -17.43
CA ASN A 65 -6.76 1.54 -18.58
C ASN A 65 -7.33 2.93 -18.20
N GLU A 66 -7.41 3.24 -16.91
CA GLU A 66 -7.92 4.53 -16.45
C GLU A 66 -6.82 5.60 -16.47
N SER A 67 -7.16 6.78 -16.98
CA SER A 67 -6.26 7.94 -16.95
C SER A 67 -6.12 8.57 -15.57
N SER A 68 -7.12 8.37 -14.72
CA SER A 68 -7.16 8.88 -13.34
C SER A 68 -7.75 7.80 -12.41
N PRO A 69 -7.06 6.67 -12.23
CA PRO A 69 -7.57 5.57 -11.43
C PRO A 69 -7.72 5.96 -9.96
N SER A 70 -8.71 5.38 -9.29
CA SER A 70 -8.93 5.60 -7.85
C SER A 70 -7.84 4.97 -6.99
N GLN A 71 -7.09 4.01 -7.55
CA GLN A 71 -5.97 3.35 -6.90
C GLN A 71 -4.96 2.81 -7.91
N LEU A 72 -3.71 2.73 -7.49
CA LEU A 72 -2.59 2.13 -8.22
C LEU A 72 -1.95 1.09 -7.31
N LEU A 73 -2.07 -0.18 -7.66
CA LEU A 73 -1.55 -1.29 -6.86
C LEU A 73 -0.34 -1.94 -7.54
N PHE A 74 0.61 -2.36 -6.72
CA PHE A 74 1.87 -2.93 -7.16
C PHE A 74 2.16 -4.23 -6.42
N SER A 75 2.79 -5.19 -7.09
CA SER A 75 3.52 -6.26 -6.44
C SER A 75 4.88 -5.71 -5.98
N PHE A 76 5.22 -5.96 -4.72
CA PHE A 76 6.52 -5.62 -4.14
C PHE A 76 7.42 -6.85 -4.16
N LEU A 77 8.54 -6.72 -4.85
CA LEU A 77 9.45 -7.83 -5.11
C LEU A 77 10.82 -7.61 -4.45
N GLU A 78 11.39 -8.67 -3.89
CA GLU A 78 12.81 -8.77 -3.57
C GLU A 78 13.41 -9.90 -4.42
N ASN A 79 14.50 -9.65 -5.15
CA ASN A 79 15.12 -10.61 -6.07
C ASN A 79 14.12 -11.25 -7.07
N ASN A 80 13.14 -10.46 -7.56
CA ASN A 80 12.02 -10.86 -8.42
C ASN A 80 10.98 -11.80 -7.77
N ILE A 81 11.09 -12.10 -6.50
CA ILE A 81 10.11 -12.87 -5.72
C ILE A 81 9.13 -11.88 -5.07
N CYS A 82 7.83 -12.14 -5.21
CA CYS A 82 6.81 -11.32 -4.54
C CYS A 82 6.86 -11.57 -3.03
N ILE A 83 7.14 -10.50 -2.29
CA ILE A 83 7.22 -10.47 -0.82
C ILE A 83 6.17 -9.56 -0.18
N GLY A 84 5.38 -8.87 -0.99
CA GLY A 84 4.31 -8.00 -0.52
C GLY A 84 3.56 -7.37 -1.67
N TYR A 85 2.54 -6.61 -1.35
CA TYR A 85 1.82 -5.78 -2.31
C TYR A 85 1.27 -4.54 -1.62
N GLY A 86 1.00 -3.53 -2.39
CA GLY A 86 0.40 -2.29 -1.90
C GLY A 86 0.34 -1.26 -2.99
N GLY A 87 0.20 -0.01 -2.63
CA GLY A 87 0.13 1.07 -3.61
C GLY A 87 -0.42 2.35 -3.03
N LEU A 88 -0.90 3.18 -3.93
CA LEU A 88 -1.63 4.40 -3.64
C LEU A 88 -3.11 4.11 -3.80
N VAL A 89 -3.90 4.35 -2.77
CA VAL A 89 -5.35 4.15 -2.76
C VAL A 89 -6.05 5.46 -2.41
N HIS A 90 -7.36 5.54 -2.65
CA HIS A 90 -8.13 6.77 -2.41
C HIS A 90 -7.48 8.01 -3.04
N ILE A 91 -6.96 7.87 -4.26
CA ILE A 91 -6.26 8.96 -4.94
C ILE A 91 -7.22 10.09 -5.23
N ASN A 92 -6.93 11.25 -4.64
CA ASN A 92 -7.62 12.50 -4.96
C ASN A 92 -6.78 13.27 -5.98
N TRP A 93 -7.20 13.24 -7.24
CA TRP A 93 -6.50 13.86 -8.35
C TRP A 93 -6.62 15.40 -8.36
N ILE A 94 -7.63 15.95 -7.69
CA ILE A 94 -7.85 17.38 -7.58
C ILE A 94 -6.90 17.98 -6.55
N ASP A 95 -6.94 17.44 -5.31
CA ASP A 95 -6.14 17.94 -4.20
C ASP A 95 -4.74 17.30 -4.14
N LYS A 96 -4.44 16.40 -5.10
CA LYS A 96 -3.12 15.78 -5.25
C LYS A 96 -2.62 15.04 -4.02
N HIS A 97 -3.46 14.21 -3.40
CA HIS A 97 -3.03 13.35 -2.30
C HIS A 97 -3.53 11.92 -2.47
N ALA A 98 -2.89 10.99 -1.77
CA ALA A 98 -3.28 9.57 -1.76
C ALA A 98 -2.92 8.90 -0.43
N GLU A 99 -3.70 7.89 -0.07
CA GLU A 99 -3.39 6.99 1.04
C GLU A 99 -2.43 5.89 0.56
N ILE A 100 -1.43 5.56 1.38
CA ILE A 100 -0.53 4.43 1.16
C ILE A 100 -1.17 3.16 1.74
N SER A 101 -1.25 2.11 0.94
CA SER A 101 -1.60 0.76 1.38
C SER A 101 -0.39 -0.15 1.21
N PHE A 102 -0.07 -0.97 2.21
CA PHE A 102 0.98 -1.98 2.10
C PHE A 102 0.70 -3.17 3.02
N ILE A 103 0.85 -4.35 2.46
CA ILE A 103 0.83 -5.64 3.16
C ILE A 103 2.03 -6.44 2.66
N MET A 104 2.85 -6.92 3.59
CA MET A 104 3.93 -7.83 3.26
C MET A 104 3.59 -9.28 3.58
N ASN A 105 4.41 -10.19 3.10
CA ASN A 105 4.37 -11.59 3.49
C ASN A 105 4.47 -11.70 5.02
N THR A 106 3.50 -12.34 5.63
CA THR A 106 3.37 -12.47 7.09
C THR A 106 4.62 -13.08 7.73
N SER A 107 5.27 -14.03 7.06
CA SER A 107 6.50 -14.66 7.57
C SER A 107 7.72 -13.73 7.66
N LEU A 108 7.66 -12.55 7.04
CA LEU A 108 8.74 -11.55 7.07
C LEU A 108 8.47 -10.43 8.07
N GLU A 109 7.33 -10.46 8.78
CA GLU A 109 6.96 -9.37 9.69
C GLU A 109 7.83 -9.32 10.96
N GLU A 110 8.33 -10.45 11.43
CA GLU A 110 9.14 -10.50 12.65
C GLU A 110 10.55 -9.94 12.44
N GLU A 111 11.24 -10.36 11.37
CA GLU A 111 12.66 -10.07 11.19
C GLU A 111 12.93 -8.91 10.23
N ASP A 112 12.10 -8.77 9.19
CA ASP A 112 12.36 -7.86 8.06
C ASP A 112 11.40 -6.66 8.00
N PHE A 113 10.61 -6.40 9.04
CA PHE A 113 9.57 -5.37 9.03
C PHE A 113 10.10 -3.99 8.60
N ASN A 114 11.05 -3.45 9.34
CA ASN A 114 11.61 -2.12 9.07
C ASN A 114 12.33 -2.05 7.72
N LYS A 115 13.05 -3.08 7.36
CA LYS A 115 13.73 -3.20 6.06
C LYS A 115 12.72 -3.13 4.92
N ASN A 116 11.66 -3.93 4.97
CA ASN A 116 10.68 -4.04 3.92
C ASN A 116 9.83 -2.77 3.81
N TRP A 117 9.36 -2.22 4.94
CA TRP A 117 8.64 -0.95 4.98
C TRP A 117 9.48 0.20 4.42
N SER A 118 10.75 0.33 4.84
CA SER A 118 11.62 1.41 4.37
C SER A 118 11.89 1.33 2.86
N ASN A 119 12.13 0.13 2.31
CA ASN A 119 12.34 -0.02 0.87
C ASN A 119 11.05 0.20 0.08
N TYR A 120 9.92 -0.31 0.58
CA TYR A 120 8.63 -0.07 -0.04
C TYR A 120 8.28 1.41 -0.09
N LEU A 121 8.41 2.14 1.03
CA LEU A 121 8.11 3.56 1.11
C LEU A 121 8.96 4.39 0.14
N LYS A 122 10.25 4.14 0.05
CA LYS A 122 11.13 4.83 -0.90
C LYS A 122 10.69 4.64 -2.35
N LEU A 123 10.19 3.45 -2.70
CA LEU A 123 9.73 3.16 -4.05
C LEU A 123 8.36 3.79 -4.33
N ILE A 124 7.41 3.71 -3.39
CA ILE A 124 6.08 4.29 -3.58
C ILE A 124 6.10 5.81 -3.58
N GLU A 125 7.03 6.44 -2.85
CA GLU A 125 7.29 7.89 -2.92
C GLU A 125 7.69 8.32 -4.33
N ARG A 126 8.51 7.55 -5.03
CA ARG A 126 8.88 7.83 -6.43
C ARG A 126 7.67 7.76 -7.35
N VAL A 127 6.77 6.79 -7.15
CA VAL A 127 5.51 6.74 -7.87
C VAL A 127 4.68 7.98 -7.59
N ALA A 128 4.49 8.32 -6.32
CA ALA A 128 3.62 9.41 -5.91
C ALA A 128 4.16 10.79 -6.32
N PHE A 129 5.41 11.05 -6.03
CA PHE A 129 5.98 12.40 -6.18
C PHE A 129 6.61 12.61 -7.55
N SER A 130 7.40 11.66 -8.05
CA SER A 130 8.11 11.84 -9.32
C SER A 130 7.25 11.53 -10.55
N GLU A 131 6.39 10.51 -10.49
CA GLU A 131 5.55 10.14 -11.64
C GLU A 131 4.23 10.92 -11.66
N LEU A 132 3.52 10.96 -10.52
CA LEU A 132 2.16 11.50 -10.44
C LEU A 132 2.11 12.96 -9.98
N SER A 133 3.25 13.53 -9.53
CA SER A 133 3.32 14.89 -8.98
C SER A 133 2.27 15.14 -7.88
N LEU A 134 2.04 14.13 -7.02
CA LEU A 134 1.16 14.32 -5.87
C LEU A 134 1.82 15.29 -4.89
N HIS A 135 1.00 16.05 -4.19
CA HIS A 135 1.44 16.98 -3.15
C HIS A 135 1.70 16.27 -1.82
N LYS A 136 0.87 15.28 -1.48
CA LYS A 136 0.90 14.61 -0.18
C LYS A 136 0.58 13.13 -0.32
N ILE A 137 1.28 12.29 0.45
CA ILE A 137 0.91 10.91 0.71
C ILE A 137 0.77 10.69 2.21
N PHE A 138 -0.13 9.79 2.62
CA PHE A 138 -0.38 9.54 4.03
C PHE A 138 -0.73 8.08 4.30
N THR A 139 -0.51 7.65 5.54
CA THR A 139 -0.97 6.36 6.06
C THR A 139 -2.19 6.57 6.93
N TYR A 140 -3.14 5.63 6.88
CA TYR A 140 -4.29 5.54 7.76
C TYR A 140 -4.17 4.21 8.50
N ALA A 141 -3.62 4.22 9.71
CA ALA A 141 -3.31 3.02 10.48
C ALA A 141 -4.19 2.90 11.71
N PHE A 142 -4.83 1.74 11.89
CA PHE A 142 -5.42 1.40 13.18
C PHE A 142 -4.33 1.32 14.23
N ASP A 143 -4.56 1.89 15.41
CA ASP A 143 -3.59 1.94 16.51
C ASP A 143 -3.41 0.57 17.18
N LEU A 144 -2.89 -0.37 16.40
CA LEU A 144 -2.69 -1.77 16.76
C LEU A 144 -1.23 -2.22 16.58
N ARG A 145 -0.43 -1.45 15.83
CA ARG A 145 0.93 -1.85 15.41
C ARG A 145 1.90 -0.70 15.63
N PRO A 146 2.35 -0.44 16.88
CA PRO A 146 3.26 0.69 17.20
C PRO A 146 4.58 0.66 16.40
N GLN A 147 5.11 -0.54 16.09
CA GLN A 147 6.31 -0.69 15.26
C GLN A 147 6.17 -0.07 13.86
N LEU A 148 4.93 0.09 13.36
CA LEU A 148 4.68 0.76 12.09
C LEU A 148 5.07 2.24 12.16
N TYR A 149 4.79 2.91 13.28
CA TYR A 149 5.06 4.34 13.41
C TYR A 149 6.54 4.62 13.36
N GLU A 150 7.35 3.82 14.06
CA GLU A 150 8.81 3.92 14.00
C GLU A 150 9.31 3.76 12.55
N ALA A 151 8.83 2.72 11.84
CA ALA A 151 9.26 2.44 10.47
C ALA A 151 8.94 3.59 9.50
N ILE A 152 7.74 4.19 9.60
CA ILE A 152 7.34 5.29 8.70
C ILE A 152 7.97 6.63 9.08
N GLU A 153 8.17 6.90 10.38
CA GLU A 153 8.85 8.11 10.85
C GLU A 153 10.33 8.12 10.47
N LEU A 154 11.01 6.98 10.53
CA LEU A 154 12.38 6.82 10.01
C LEU A 154 12.49 7.13 8.50
N CYS A 155 11.38 6.99 7.76
CA CYS A 155 11.29 7.36 6.36
C CYS A 155 10.87 8.84 6.14
N GLY A 156 10.80 9.63 7.21
CA GLY A 156 10.52 11.07 7.16
C GLY A 156 9.03 11.44 7.11
N PHE A 157 8.14 10.50 7.39
CA PHE A 157 6.73 10.80 7.65
C PHE A 157 6.59 11.45 9.04
N LYS A 158 5.58 12.29 9.20
CA LYS A 158 5.26 12.92 10.48
C LYS A 158 3.82 12.62 10.84
N GLN A 159 3.56 12.43 12.13
CA GLN A 159 2.20 12.28 12.61
C GLN A 159 1.41 13.57 12.37
N ASP A 160 0.32 13.44 11.62
CA ASP A 160 -0.59 14.55 11.29
C ASP A 160 -1.75 14.65 12.28
N ALA A 161 -2.33 13.49 12.63
CA ALA A 161 -3.51 13.43 13.49
C ALA A 161 -3.68 12.09 14.16
N VAL A 162 -4.42 12.11 15.28
CA VAL A 162 -5.00 10.92 15.91
C VAL A 162 -6.51 11.09 15.93
N LEU A 163 -7.22 10.18 15.29
CA LEU A 163 -8.67 10.12 15.32
C LEU A 163 -9.10 9.23 16.49
N THR A 164 -9.49 9.84 17.59
CA THR A 164 -9.80 9.13 18.84
C THR A 164 -11.08 8.31 18.71
N GLY A 165 -11.03 7.02 19.10
CA GLY A 165 -12.19 6.12 19.11
C GLY A 165 -12.84 5.97 17.73
N HIS A 166 -12.05 5.99 16.66
CA HIS A 166 -12.57 6.13 15.29
C HIS A 166 -13.09 4.86 14.65
N CYS A 167 -12.62 3.71 15.08
CA CYS A 167 -13.05 2.42 14.53
C CYS A 167 -13.34 1.41 15.63
N MET A 168 -14.26 0.47 15.34
CA MET A 168 -14.58 -0.65 16.23
C MET A 168 -13.84 -1.89 15.75
N ILE A 169 -13.00 -2.45 16.61
CA ILE A 169 -12.25 -3.69 16.36
C ILE A 169 -12.42 -4.59 17.58
N ASP A 170 -12.91 -5.80 17.38
CA ASP A 170 -13.16 -6.80 18.44
C ASP A 170 -14.00 -6.27 19.61
N GLY A 171 -15.00 -5.42 19.30
CA GLY A 171 -15.90 -4.84 20.29
C GLY A 171 -15.36 -3.64 21.07
N GLU A 172 -14.15 -3.16 20.73
CA GLU A 172 -13.54 -2.00 21.35
C GLU A 172 -13.30 -0.86 20.35
N TYR A 173 -13.52 0.38 20.78
CA TYR A 173 -13.13 1.55 19.98
C TYR A 173 -11.60 1.75 20.01
N LYS A 174 -11.01 1.75 18.84
CA LYS A 174 -9.58 2.00 18.63
C LYS A 174 -9.37 3.34 17.93
N ASN A 175 -8.22 3.95 18.17
CA ASN A 175 -7.79 5.14 17.47
C ASN A 175 -7.33 4.78 16.05
N VAL A 176 -7.29 5.82 15.21
CA VAL A 176 -6.60 5.78 13.93
C VAL A 176 -5.53 6.85 13.94
N VAL A 177 -4.32 6.49 13.57
CA VAL A 177 -3.17 7.40 13.49
C VAL A 177 -2.84 7.68 12.04
N LEU A 178 -2.77 8.96 11.70
CA LEU A 178 -2.39 9.43 10.38
C LEU A 178 -0.95 9.96 10.43
N HIS A 179 -0.10 9.43 9.55
CA HIS A 179 1.21 10.00 9.27
C HIS A 179 1.25 10.43 7.82
N SER A 180 1.89 11.53 7.54
CA SER A 180 2.00 12.06 6.19
C SER A 180 3.40 12.50 5.82
N LYS A 181 3.62 12.58 4.52
CA LYS A 181 4.81 13.14 3.89
C LYS A 181 4.42 14.00 2.71
N PHE A 182 5.04 15.17 2.61
CA PHE A 182 4.80 16.11 1.53
C PHE A 182 5.89 16.01 0.46
N ASN A 183 5.51 16.30 -0.76
CA ASN A 183 6.47 16.44 -1.86
C ASN A 183 7.36 17.65 -1.62
N SER A 184 8.66 17.42 -1.47
CA SER A 184 9.65 18.49 -1.25
C SER A 184 10.04 19.24 -2.53
N PHE A 185 9.53 18.82 -3.68
CA PHE A 185 9.83 19.42 -4.99
C PHE A 185 8.75 20.40 -5.49
N ASN A 186 7.75 20.71 -4.66
CA ASN A 186 6.71 21.70 -4.97
C ASN A 186 6.91 22.98 -4.16
#